data_2bca9d1091198b4083458b607f1dfa5f
#
_entry.id   2bca9d1091198b4083458b607f1dfa5f
#
_cell.length_a   1.000
_cell.length_b   1.000
_cell.length_c   1.000
_cell.angle_alpha   90.00
_cell.angle_beta   90.00
_cell.angle_gamma   90.00
#
_symmetry.space_group_name_H-M   'P 1'
#
loop_
_entity.id
_entity.type
_entity.pdbx_description
1 polymer ?
#
loop_
_entity_poly.entity_id
_entity_poly.type
_entity_poly.pdbx_seq_one_letter_code
_entity_poly.pdbx_strand_id
1 'polypeptide(L)'
;LKGFLEPLGINVGCLTGSMTQKQKNEIKAQLLSGDISVITGTHALISESTEFKRLGLVITDEQHRFGVNQRKLFAMKGEKPHKLVMSATPIPRTLALIVYGDLDISVINELPKGRQPVETYAITGKLRSRALGFVKKELDAGRQGYIVCPMIDEENGEGEIQAASAYAKKISENELKGYSIGLLHGKMLPAEKDAVMADFKEGKISLLVSTTVIEVGVDVPNATVIMIESADRFGLSQLHQLRGRVGRGKYKSTCILVTDNA
;
A
#
# COMPACT_ATOMS: atom_id res chain seq x y z
N LEU A 1 9.00 0.03 -13.67
CA LEU A 1 9.24 -0.88 -14.81
C LEU A 1 9.75 -0.11 -16.02
N LYS A 2 9.13 1.02 -16.45
CA LYS A 2 9.60 1.81 -17.60
C LYS A 2 11.09 2.09 -17.52
N GLY A 3 11.58 2.69 -16.44
CA GLY A 3 12.99 3.04 -16.27
C GLY A 3 13.98 1.86 -16.32
N PHE A 4 13.51 0.63 -16.16
CA PHE A 4 14.35 -0.58 -16.25
C PHE A 4 14.27 -1.26 -17.63
N LEU A 5 13.11 -1.24 -18.28
CA LEU A 5 12.87 -2.04 -19.48
C LEU A 5 12.98 -1.24 -20.77
N GLU A 6 12.58 0.04 -20.78
CA GLU A 6 12.69 0.88 -21.98
C GLU A 6 14.15 1.06 -22.47
N PRO A 7 15.17 1.20 -21.58
CA PRO A 7 16.58 1.21 -22.02
C PRO A 7 17.04 -0.08 -22.72
N LEU A 8 16.32 -1.19 -22.50
CA LEU A 8 16.55 -2.48 -23.16
C LEU A 8 15.76 -2.66 -24.47
N GLY A 9 15.06 -1.61 -24.93
CA GLY A 9 14.23 -1.66 -26.14
C GLY A 9 12.87 -2.34 -25.93
N ILE A 10 12.43 -2.53 -24.66
CA ILE A 10 11.15 -3.17 -24.33
C ILE A 10 10.11 -2.09 -24.05
N ASN A 11 9.08 -2.01 -24.88
CA ASN A 11 7.99 -1.05 -24.71
C ASN A 11 7.09 -1.41 -23.54
N VAL A 12 6.92 -0.47 -22.62
CA VAL A 12 6.13 -0.63 -21.39
C VAL A 12 4.90 0.29 -21.41
N GLY A 13 3.72 -0.30 -21.35
CA GLY A 13 2.44 0.40 -21.23
C GLY A 13 1.94 0.47 -19.78
N CYS A 14 0.96 1.36 -19.56
CA CYS A 14 0.21 1.45 -18.32
C CYS A 14 -1.27 1.64 -18.65
N LEU A 15 -2.16 0.88 -18.01
CA LEU A 15 -3.62 0.99 -18.20
C LEU A 15 -4.32 1.05 -16.84
N THR A 16 -4.89 2.22 -16.53
CA THR A 16 -5.58 2.47 -15.25
C THR A 16 -7.02 2.93 -15.45
N GLY A 17 -7.82 2.78 -14.42
CA GLY A 17 -9.22 3.22 -14.43
C GLY A 17 -9.39 4.74 -14.64
N SER A 18 -8.45 5.55 -14.15
CA SER A 18 -8.47 7.01 -14.20
C SER A 18 -8.14 7.64 -15.58
N MET A 19 -7.65 6.82 -16.52
CA MET A 19 -7.33 7.28 -17.87
C MET A 19 -8.59 7.62 -18.67
N THR A 20 -8.46 8.59 -19.59
CA THR A 20 -9.54 8.93 -20.54
C THR A 20 -9.83 7.76 -21.48
N GLN A 21 -11.03 7.71 -22.02
CA GLN A 21 -11.40 6.64 -22.96
C GLN A 21 -10.49 6.61 -24.21
N LYS A 22 -10.07 7.77 -24.70
CA LYS A 22 -9.14 7.88 -25.83
C LYS A 22 -7.81 7.20 -25.51
N GLN A 23 -7.19 7.54 -24.38
CA GLN A 23 -5.94 6.93 -23.93
C GLN A 23 -6.07 5.41 -23.73
N LYS A 24 -7.18 4.95 -23.16
CA LYS A 24 -7.45 3.50 -23.00
C LYS A 24 -7.50 2.80 -24.34
N ASN A 25 -8.19 3.39 -25.33
CA ASN A 25 -8.31 2.81 -26.66
C ASN A 25 -6.97 2.75 -27.40
N GLU A 26 -6.14 3.80 -27.30
CA GLU A 26 -4.78 3.81 -27.87
C GLU A 26 -3.91 2.70 -27.30
N ILE A 27 -3.89 2.52 -25.97
CA ILE A 27 -3.12 1.47 -25.32
C ILE A 27 -3.63 0.08 -25.69
N LYS A 28 -4.97 -0.11 -25.77
CA LYS A 28 -5.54 -1.37 -26.21
C LYS A 28 -5.18 -1.73 -27.65
N ALA A 29 -5.16 -0.75 -28.54
CA ALA A 29 -4.71 -0.94 -29.91
C ALA A 29 -3.24 -1.37 -29.98
N GLN A 30 -2.36 -0.75 -29.17
CA GLN A 30 -0.94 -1.11 -29.09
C GLN A 30 -0.71 -2.50 -28.45
N LEU A 31 -1.58 -2.95 -27.57
CA LEU A 31 -1.54 -4.32 -27.03
C LEU A 31 -1.93 -5.36 -28.10
N LEU A 32 -2.96 -5.04 -28.88
CA LEU A 32 -3.43 -5.92 -29.93
C LEU A 32 -2.46 -6.00 -31.12
N SER A 33 -1.81 -4.88 -31.48
CA SER A 33 -0.74 -4.86 -32.49
C SER A 33 0.54 -5.57 -32.02
N GLY A 34 0.77 -5.60 -30.69
CA GLY A 34 1.99 -6.14 -30.08
C GLY A 34 3.11 -5.12 -29.96
N ASP A 35 2.83 -3.84 -30.14
CA ASP A 35 3.80 -2.76 -29.95
C ASP A 35 4.21 -2.59 -28.47
N ILE A 36 3.28 -2.90 -27.54
CA ILE A 36 3.55 -2.98 -26.11
C ILE A 36 3.87 -4.42 -25.74
N SER A 37 5.07 -4.66 -25.22
CA SER A 37 5.53 -5.97 -24.77
C SER A 37 5.22 -6.24 -23.31
N VAL A 38 5.23 -5.20 -22.48
CA VAL A 38 4.92 -5.29 -21.03
C VAL A 38 3.91 -4.22 -20.68
N ILE A 39 2.83 -4.62 -20.01
CA ILE A 39 1.85 -3.67 -19.52
C ILE A 39 1.62 -3.83 -18.03
N THR A 40 1.51 -2.70 -17.33
CA THR A 40 1.09 -2.65 -15.93
C THR A 40 -0.26 -1.95 -15.84
N GLY A 41 -1.03 -2.24 -14.81
CA GLY A 41 -2.29 -1.54 -14.61
C GLY A 41 -3.10 -2.09 -13.46
N THR A 42 -4.30 -1.55 -13.34
CA THR A 42 -5.28 -1.94 -12.33
C THR A 42 -6.32 -2.89 -12.95
N HIS A 43 -7.49 -3.00 -12.33
CA HIS A 43 -8.63 -3.78 -12.83
C HIS A 43 -9.00 -3.50 -14.31
N ALA A 44 -8.56 -2.37 -14.87
CA ALA A 44 -8.78 -2.04 -16.28
C ALA A 44 -8.15 -3.06 -17.24
N LEU A 45 -7.08 -3.75 -16.84
CA LEU A 45 -6.45 -4.82 -17.60
C LEU A 45 -7.31 -6.10 -17.66
N ILE A 46 -8.18 -6.29 -16.66
CA ILE A 46 -9.02 -7.49 -16.54
C ILE A 46 -10.29 -7.39 -17.38
N SER A 47 -10.67 -6.17 -17.80
CA SER A 47 -11.85 -5.91 -18.61
C SER A 47 -11.90 -6.83 -19.84
N GLU A 48 -13.05 -7.38 -20.18
CA GLU A 48 -13.28 -8.22 -21.36
C GLU A 48 -12.82 -7.54 -22.66
N SER A 49 -12.95 -6.21 -22.72
CA SER A 49 -12.57 -5.39 -23.87
C SER A 49 -11.05 -5.16 -24.02
N THR A 50 -10.22 -5.75 -23.16
CA THR A 50 -8.76 -5.67 -23.29
C THR A 50 -8.25 -6.96 -23.90
N GLU A 51 -7.75 -6.91 -25.11
CA GLU A 51 -7.20 -8.05 -25.85
C GLU A 51 -5.71 -7.95 -26.00
N PHE A 52 -5.02 -9.07 -26.08
CA PHE A 52 -3.58 -9.16 -26.21
C PHE A 52 -3.22 -9.93 -27.48
N LYS A 53 -2.26 -9.48 -28.25
CA LYS A 53 -1.77 -10.21 -29.42
C LYS A 53 -1.26 -11.62 -29.03
N ARG A 54 -0.48 -11.69 -27.97
CA ARG A 54 0.05 -12.95 -27.42
C ARG A 54 0.40 -12.76 -25.93
N LEU A 55 -0.46 -13.19 -25.05
CA LEU A 55 -0.26 -13.10 -23.61
C LEU A 55 0.54 -14.33 -23.14
N GLY A 56 1.79 -14.15 -22.75
CA GLY A 56 2.67 -15.21 -22.27
C GLY A 56 2.79 -15.32 -20.76
N LEU A 57 2.70 -14.19 -20.04
CA LEU A 57 2.85 -14.16 -18.58
C LEU A 57 1.88 -13.16 -17.96
N VAL A 58 1.23 -13.57 -16.90
CA VAL A 58 0.38 -12.74 -16.04
C VAL A 58 0.98 -12.71 -14.64
N ILE A 59 1.27 -11.51 -14.14
CA ILE A 59 1.74 -11.30 -12.77
C ILE A 59 0.64 -10.56 -12.00
N THR A 60 0.17 -11.14 -10.91
CA THR A 60 -0.85 -10.54 -10.05
C THR A 60 -0.27 -10.33 -8.65
N ASP A 61 -0.25 -9.08 -8.22
CA ASP A 61 0.11 -8.73 -6.85
C ASP A 61 -1.15 -8.57 -5.99
N GLU A 62 -1.08 -9.00 -4.72
CA GLU A 62 -2.18 -8.94 -3.76
C GLU A 62 -3.50 -9.52 -4.31
N GLN A 63 -3.44 -10.75 -4.82
CA GLN A 63 -4.56 -11.39 -5.51
C GLN A 63 -5.88 -11.43 -4.72
N HIS A 64 -5.83 -11.37 -3.38
CA HIS A 64 -7.02 -11.33 -2.53
C HIS A 64 -7.93 -10.12 -2.80
N ARG A 65 -7.42 -9.06 -3.44
CA ARG A 65 -8.17 -7.88 -3.88
C ARG A 65 -9.01 -8.14 -5.14
N PHE A 66 -8.80 -9.27 -5.81
CA PHE A 66 -9.54 -9.63 -7.01
C PHE A 66 -10.66 -10.63 -6.70
N GLY A 67 -11.87 -10.32 -7.12
CA GLY A 67 -13.01 -11.23 -7.02
C GLY A 67 -12.82 -12.52 -7.84
N VAL A 68 -13.58 -13.56 -7.52
CA VAL A 68 -13.51 -14.87 -8.19
C VAL A 68 -13.71 -14.74 -9.70
N ASN A 69 -14.65 -13.91 -10.15
CA ASN A 69 -14.94 -13.70 -11.57
C ASN A 69 -13.78 -13.02 -12.30
N GLN A 70 -13.11 -12.06 -11.65
CA GLN A 70 -11.94 -11.37 -12.22
C GLN A 70 -10.76 -12.32 -12.42
N ARG A 71 -10.54 -13.25 -11.49
CA ARG A 71 -9.52 -14.30 -11.61
C ARG A 71 -9.79 -15.24 -12.77
N LYS A 72 -11.05 -15.61 -13.00
CA LYS A 72 -11.46 -16.43 -14.16
C LYS A 72 -11.22 -15.70 -15.48
N LEU A 73 -11.53 -14.41 -15.56
CA LEU A 73 -11.30 -13.61 -16.77
C LEU A 73 -9.82 -13.58 -17.18
N PHE A 74 -8.89 -13.45 -16.22
CA PHE A 74 -7.47 -13.56 -16.54
C PHE A 74 -7.06 -14.93 -17.07
N ALA A 75 -7.66 -15.99 -16.54
CA ALA A 75 -7.36 -17.34 -17.00
C ALA A 75 -7.81 -17.60 -18.44
N MET A 76 -8.82 -16.85 -18.90
CA MET A 76 -9.42 -16.99 -20.24
C MET A 76 -8.73 -16.09 -21.29
N LYS A 77 -7.87 -15.15 -20.88
CA LYS A 77 -7.14 -14.26 -21.78
C LYS A 77 -5.84 -14.93 -22.25
N GLY A 78 -5.85 -15.45 -23.48
CA GLY A 78 -4.69 -16.07 -24.11
C GLY A 78 -4.67 -17.59 -24.03
N GLU A 79 -3.80 -18.19 -24.84
CA GLU A 79 -3.58 -19.64 -24.88
C GLU A 79 -2.61 -20.05 -23.75
N LYS A 80 -3.16 -20.36 -22.56
CA LYS A 80 -2.42 -20.87 -21.38
C LYS A 80 -1.23 -20.01 -20.95
N PRO A 81 -1.42 -18.72 -20.60
CA PRO A 81 -0.32 -17.89 -20.11
C PRO A 81 0.22 -18.44 -18.80
N HIS A 82 1.52 -18.28 -18.58
CA HIS A 82 2.12 -18.52 -17.26
C HIS A 82 1.52 -17.55 -16.25
N LYS A 83 1.37 -18.00 -14.99
CA LYS A 83 0.76 -17.20 -13.93
C LYS A 83 1.72 -17.11 -12.74
N LEU A 84 2.01 -15.89 -12.33
CA LEU A 84 2.71 -15.61 -11.08
C LEU A 84 1.78 -14.82 -10.16
N VAL A 85 1.49 -15.39 -9.01
CA VAL A 85 0.66 -14.77 -7.98
C VAL A 85 1.55 -14.41 -6.80
N MET A 86 1.50 -13.16 -6.39
CA MET A 86 2.25 -12.67 -5.24
C MET A 86 1.30 -12.22 -4.14
N SER A 87 1.70 -12.43 -2.88
CA SER A 87 0.99 -11.90 -1.72
C SER A 87 2.00 -11.62 -0.60
N ALA A 88 1.84 -10.47 0.04
CA ALA A 88 2.61 -10.11 1.23
C ALA A 88 2.00 -10.67 2.53
N THR A 89 0.76 -11.18 2.47
CA THR A 89 0.13 -11.82 3.63
C THR A 89 0.62 -13.25 3.80
N PRO A 90 1.07 -13.66 5.00
CA PRO A 90 1.45 -15.04 5.24
C PRO A 90 0.22 -15.95 5.12
N ILE A 91 0.16 -16.72 4.05
CA ILE A 91 -0.88 -17.71 3.83
C ILE A 91 -0.30 -19.07 4.21
N PRO A 92 -0.90 -19.81 5.16
CA PRO A 92 -0.47 -21.17 5.47
C PRO A 92 -0.42 -22.04 4.20
N ARG A 93 0.64 -22.83 4.05
CA ARG A 93 0.88 -23.65 2.85
C ARG A 93 -0.34 -24.51 2.46
N THR A 94 -1.00 -25.08 3.45
CA THR A 94 -2.23 -25.88 3.25
C THR A 94 -3.38 -25.05 2.68
N LEU A 95 -3.58 -23.83 3.17
CA LEU A 95 -4.60 -22.92 2.66
C LEU A 95 -4.24 -22.43 1.25
N ALA A 96 -2.98 -22.18 0.98
CA ALA A 96 -2.52 -21.78 -0.35
C ALA A 96 -2.78 -22.91 -1.38
N LEU A 97 -2.54 -24.17 -1.05
CA LEU A 97 -2.88 -25.31 -1.92
C LEU A 97 -4.37 -25.41 -2.19
N ILE A 98 -5.22 -25.15 -1.20
CA ILE A 98 -6.69 -25.17 -1.37
C ILE A 98 -7.16 -24.00 -2.24
N VAL A 99 -6.59 -22.81 -2.07
CA VAL A 99 -7.03 -21.59 -2.76
C VAL A 99 -6.48 -21.48 -4.18
N TYR A 100 -5.25 -21.94 -4.39
CA TYR A 100 -4.53 -21.78 -5.67
C TYR A 100 -4.39 -23.07 -6.47
N GLY A 101 -4.77 -24.22 -5.89
CA GLY A 101 -4.88 -25.53 -6.58
C GLY A 101 -3.59 -25.93 -7.32
N ASP A 102 -3.55 -25.66 -8.60
CA ASP A 102 -2.52 -26.12 -9.53
C ASP A 102 -1.23 -25.26 -9.56
N LEU A 103 -1.04 -24.32 -8.63
CA LEU A 103 0.16 -23.48 -8.61
C LEU A 103 1.21 -24.01 -7.64
N ASP A 104 2.45 -24.04 -8.09
CA ASP A 104 3.61 -24.27 -7.24
C ASP A 104 3.81 -23.10 -6.25
N ILE A 105 4.21 -23.42 -5.03
CA ILE A 105 4.38 -22.42 -3.97
C ILE A 105 5.85 -22.20 -3.69
N SER A 106 6.29 -20.94 -3.84
CA SER A 106 7.61 -20.49 -3.42
C SER A 106 7.48 -19.50 -2.26
N VAL A 107 8.22 -19.73 -1.19
CA VAL A 107 8.19 -18.89 0.02
C VAL A 107 9.50 -18.14 0.14
N ILE A 108 9.44 -16.81 0.23
CA ILE A 108 10.59 -15.95 0.50
C ILE A 108 10.68 -15.73 2.00
N ASN A 109 11.64 -16.39 2.66
CA ASN A 109 11.82 -16.33 4.11
C ASN A 109 12.89 -15.34 4.56
N GLU A 110 13.60 -14.73 3.63
CA GLU A 110 14.70 -13.82 3.92
C GLU A 110 14.30 -12.37 3.68
N LEU A 111 14.77 -11.48 4.53
CA LEU A 111 14.66 -10.04 4.30
C LEU A 111 15.75 -9.58 3.32
N PRO A 112 15.48 -8.56 2.49
CA PRO A 112 16.52 -7.93 1.67
C PRO A 112 17.72 -7.48 2.52
N LYS A 113 18.93 -7.55 1.95
CA LYS A 113 20.15 -7.12 2.64
C LYS A 113 20.02 -5.68 3.15
N GLY A 114 20.38 -5.47 4.42
CA GLY A 114 20.31 -4.16 5.07
C GLY A 114 18.96 -3.80 5.67
N ARG A 115 17.91 -4.60 5.43
CA ARG A 115 16.61 -4.40 6.08
C ARG A 115 16.63 -4.96 7.49
N GLN A 116 16.15 -4.15 8.45
CA GLN A 116 16.08 -4.56 9.86
C GLN A 116 14.66 -5.02 10.22
N PRO A 117 14.50 -5.96 11.16
CA PRO A 117 13.20 -6.33 11.70
C PRO A 117 12.51 -5.12 12.32
N VAL A 118 11.18 -5.04 12.16
CA VAL A 118 10.37 -4.00 12.80
C VAL A 118 9.96 -4.49 14.18
N GLU A 119 10.38 -3.77 15.22
CA GLU A 119 9.97 -4.02 16.58
C GLU A 119 8.50 -3.65 16.75
N THR A 120 7.68 -4.54 17.30
CA THR A 120 6.24 -4.33 17.44
C THR A 120 5.83 -4.37 18.89
N TYR A 121 5.13 -3.33 19.33
CA TYR A 121 4.63 -3.19 20.71
C TYR A 121 3.12 -2.99 20.69
N ALA A 122 2.40 -3.77 21.49
CA ALA A 122 1.00 -3.53 21.78
C ALA A 122 0.88 -2.81 23.12
N ILE A 123 0.16 -1.70 23.14
CA ILE A 123 -0.02 -0.85 24.33
C ILE A 123 -1.49 -0.49 24.52
N THR A 124 -1.86 -0.18 25.75
CA THR A 124 -3.18 0.37 26.05
C THR A 124 -3.21 1.89 25.86
N GLY A 125 -4.38 2.48 25.72
CA GLY A 125 -4.57 3.92 25.61
C GLY A 125 -3.93 4.73 26.74
N LYS A 126 -3.71 4.14 27.92
CA LYS A 126 -3.00 4.78 29.05
C LYS A 126 -1.55 5.12 28.73
N LEU A 127 -0.92 4.40 27.82
CA LEU A 127 0.47 4.63 27.40
C LEU A 127 0.59 5.49 26.12
N ARG A 128 -0.54 6.00 25.58
CA ARG A 128 -0.55 6.80 24.35
C ARG A 128 0.38 8.00 24.40
N SER A 129 0.39 8.77 25.50
CA SER A 129 1.29 9.93 25.65
C SER A 129 2.75 9.51 25.60
N ARG A 130 3.11 8.35 26.19
CA ARG A 130 4.47 7.82 26.11
C ARG A 130 4.82 7.40 24.67
N ALA A 131 3.89 6.83 23.94
CA ALA A 131 4.07 6.47 22.53
C ALA A 131 4.26 7.70 21.65
N LEU A 132 3.46 8.76 21.84
CA LEU A 132 3.65 10.05 21.16
C LEU A 132 5.01 10.68 21.51
N GLY A 133 5.47 10.56 22.75
CA GLY A 133 6.83 10.96 23.14
C GLY A 133 7.93 10.20 22.40
N PHE A 134 7.71 8.91 22.12
CA PHE A 134 8.63 8.13 21.28
C PHE A 134 8.58 8.57 19.81
N VAL A 135 7.37 8.79 19.26
CA VAL A 135 7.23 9.37 17.91
C VAL A 135 7.99 10.71 17.82
N LYS A 136 7.80 11.59 18.78
CA LYS A 136 8.54 12.87 18.86
C LYS A 136 10.05 12.68 18.82
N LYS A 137 10.57 11.74 19.60
CA LYS A 137 12.01 11.42 19.61
C LYS A 137 12.54 11.01 18.23
N GLU A 138 11.76 10.23 17.47
CA GLU A 138 12.12 9.85 16.11
C GLU A 138 12.11 11.07 15.17
N LEU A 139 11.11 11.94 15.29
CA LEU A 139 11.03 13.18 14.51
C LEU A 139 12.19 14.16 14.86
N ASP A 140 12.56 14.28 16.14
CA ASP A 140 13.72 15.07 16.61
C ASP A 140 15.04 14.57 15.98
N ALA A 141 15.13 13.27 15.73
CA ALA A 141 16.26 12.66 15.05
C ALA A 141 16.24 12.81 13.50
N GLY A 142 15.32 13.65 12.97
CA GLY A 142 15.16 13.88 11.53
C GLY A 142 14.49 12.72 10.78
N ARG A 143 13.83 11.81 11.50
CA ARG A 143 13.08 10.69 10.92
C ARG A 143 11.66 11.09 10.59
N GLN A 144 10.96 10.21 9.91
CA GLN A 144 9.56 10.39 9.58
C GLN A 144 8.72 9.27 10.20
N GLY A 145 7.42 9.52 10.34
CA GLY A 145 6.52 8.55 10.92
C GLY A 145 5.12 8.56 10.33
N TYR A 146 4.36 7.54 10.68
CA TYR A 146 2.95 7.40 10.35
C TYR A 146 2.13 7.29 11.63
N ILE A 147 0.94 7.89 11.62
CA ILE A 147 -0.13 7.54 12.55
C ILE A 147 -1.35 7.12 11.74
N VAL A 148 -1.83 5.92 12.00
CA VAL A 148 -3.00 5.36 11.32
C VAL A 148 -4.18 5.39 12.26
N CYS A 149 -5.25 6.06 11.86
CA CYS A 149 -6.52 6.08 12.57
C CYS A 149 -7.48 5.06 11.92
N PRO A 150 -8.27 4.31 12.70
CA PRO A 150 -9.27 3.40 12.14
C PRO A 150 -10.33 4.17 11.37
N MET A 151 -10.95 3.49 10.42
CA MET A 151 -12.18 3.95 9.82
C MET A 151 -13.31 3.86 10.87
N ILE A 152 -14.10 4.91 11.03
CA ILE A 152 -15.30 4.89 11.83
C ILE A 152 -16.44 4.60 10.86
N ASP A 153 -17.18 3.50 11.07
CA ASP A 153 -18.32 3.11 10.25
C ASP A 153 -19.49 4.09 10.47
N GLU A 154 -19.44 5.23 9.79
CA GLU A 154 -20.60 6.10 9.60
C GLU A 154 -21.00 6.04 8.13
N GLU A 155 -22.29 5.91 7.86
CA GLU A 155 -22.85 5.72 6.51
C GLU A 155 -22.38 6.75 5.46
N ASN A 156 -21.84 7.90 5.88
CA ASN A 156 -21.32 8.96 5.00
C ASN A 156 -19.80 9.14 5.02
N GLY A 157 -19.03 8.42 5.86
CA GLY A 157 -17.56 8.54 5.98
C GLY A 157 -17.05 9.97 6.31
N GLU A 158 -17.92 10.87 6.75
CA GLU A 158 -17.53 12.23 7.16
C GLU A 158 -16.94 12.23 8.57
N GLY A 159 -17.44 11.38 9.44
CA GLY A 159 -16.94 11.22 10.80
C GLY A 159 -15.48 10.75 10.85
N GLU A 160 -15.05 9.94 9.87
CA GLU A 160 -13.65 9.47 9.78
C GLU A 160 -12.66 10.59 9.50
N ILE A 161 -13.01 11.46 8.56
CA ILE A 161 -12.16 12.58 8.15
C ILE A 161 -12.10 13.58 9.29
N GLN A 162 -13.24 13.86 9.92
CA GLN A 162 -13.32 14.75 11.07
C GLN A 162 -12.51 14.20 12.25
N ALA A 163 -12.60 12.90 12.55
CA ALA A 163 -11.83 12.27 13.62
C ALA A 163 -10.33 12.30 13.35
N ALA A 164 -9.88 11.93 12.14
CA ALA A 164 -8.47 11.98 11.79
C ALA A 164 -7.94 13.42 11.73
N SER A 165 -8.73 14.36 11.21
CA SER A 165 -8.38 15.79 11.18
C SER A 165 -8.32 16.39 12.58
N ALA A 166 -9.30 16.10 13.44
CA ALA A 166 -9.31 16.53 14.83
C ALA A 166 -8.14 15.95 15.62
N TYR A 167 -7.82 14.68 15.37
CA TYR A 167 -6.67 14.02 15.97
C TYR A 167 -5.36 14.68 15.51
N ALA A 168 -5.17 14.87 14.20
CA ALA A 168 -4.01 15.53 13.65
C ALA A 168 -3.83 16.94 14.21
N LYS A 169 -4.91 17.72 14.30
CA LYS A 169 -4.92 19.04 14.90
C LYS A 169 -4.52 18.99 16.37
N LYS A 170 -5.14 18.10 17.15
CA LYS A 170 -4.84 17.93 18.58
C LYS A 170 -3.35 17.67 18.84
N ILE A 171 -2.75 16.70 18.12
CA ILE A 171 -1.33 16.37 18.32
C ILE A 171 -0.40 17.49 17.84
N SER A 172 -0.78 18.22 16.78
CA SER A 172 0.01 19.34 16.26
C SER A 172 0.02 20.55 17.20
N GLU A 173 -1.02 20.74 17.98
CA GLU A 173 -1.13 21.84 18.94
C GLU A 173 -0.46 21.50 20.28
N ASN A 174 -0.34 20.21 20.61
CA ASN A 174 0.15 19.71 21.90
C ASN A 174 1.49 18.99 21.77
N GLU A 175 1.47 17.64 21.69
CA GLU A 175 2.64 16.77 21.82
C GLU A 175 3.66 16.95 20.69
N LEU A 176 3.18 17.28 19.49
CA LEU A 176 4.00 17.36 18.27
C LEU A 176 4.00 18.79 17.69
N LYS A 177 3.95 19.79 18.57
CA LYS A 177 4.02 21.19 18.15
C LYS A 177 5.36 21.49 17.48
N GLY A 178 5.29 22.13 16.31
CA GLY A 178 6.46 22.53 15.53
C GLY A 178 6.88 21.54 14.44
N TYR A 179 6.22 20.37 14.35
CA TYR A 179 6.46 19.43 13.26
C TYR A 179 5.44 19.62 12.13
N SER A 180 5.90 19.37 10.90
CA SER A 180 5.02 19.35 9.73
C SER A 180 4.20 18.05 9.71
N ILE A 181 2.89 18.18 9.90
CA ILE A 181 1.95 17.04 9.93
C ILE A 181 1.08 17.10 8.68
N GLY A 182 1.14 16.05 7.88
CA GLY A 182 0.24 15.85 6.74
C GLY A 182 -0.96 14.97 7.10
N LEU A 183 -2.07 15.17 6.40
CA LEU A 183 -3.28 14.35 6.52
C LEU A 183 -3.54 13.63 5.18
N LEU A 184 -3.85 12.33 5.24
CA LEU A 184 -4.20 11.52 4.08
C LEU A 184 -5.46 10.70 4.37
N HIS A 185 -6.49 10.85 3.54
CA HIS A 185 -7.76 10.12 3.72
C HIS A 185 -8.42 9.70 2.40
N GLY A 186 -9.37 8.78 2.48
CA GLY A 186 -10.00 8.14 1.32
C GLY A 186 -10.67 9.10 0.34
N LYS A 187 -11.30 10.17 0.84
CA LYS A 187 -12.08 11.13 0.03
C LYS A 187 -11.24 12.20 -0.70
N MET A 188 -9.93 12.29 -0.44
CA MET A 188 -9.06 13.20 -1.20
C MET A 188 -9.02 12.81 -2.67
N LEU A 189 -8.95 13.81 -3.54
CA LEU A 189 -8.72 13.60 -4.97
C LEU A 189 -7.36 12.91 -5.19
N PRO A 190 -7.20 12.09 -6.23
CA PRO A 190 -5.92 11.43 -6.52
C PRO A 190 -4.73 12.40 -6.57
N ALA A 191 -4.89 13.56 -7.22
CA ALA A 191 -3.85 14.57 -7.30
C ALA A 191 -3.44 15.16 -5.94
N GLU A 192 -4.40 15.31 -5.01
CA GLU A 192 -4.13 15.78 -3.65
C GLU A 192 -3.36 14.72 -2.85
N LYS A 193 -3.75 13.44 -2.98
CA LYS A 193 -3.03 12.32 -2.37
C LYS A 193 -1.59 12.24 -2.86
N ASP A 194 -1.41 12.37 -4.18
CA ASP A 194 -0.09 12.33 -4.81
C ASP A 194 0.79 13.49 -4.33
N ALA A 195 0.24 14.70 -4.18
CA ALA A 195 0.94 15.87 -3.68
C ALA A 195 1.40 15.68 -2.22
N VAL A 196 0.49 15.23 -1.33
CA VAL A 196 0.83 14.96 0.08
C VAL A 196 1.89 13.87 0.19
N MET A 197 1.78 12.82 -0.61
CA MET A 197 2.76 11.73 -0.61
C MET A 197 4.11 12.16 -1.18
N ALA A 198 4.14 13.04 -2.17
CA ALA A 198 5.38 13.63 -2.69
C ALA A 198 6.07 14.47 -1.62
N ASP A 199 5.35 15.36 -0.94
CA ASP A 199 5.88 16.18 0.14
C ASP A 199 6.37 15.33 1.33
N PHE A 200 5.69 14.24 1.64
CA PHE A 200 6.14 13.30 2.65
C PHE A 200 7.42 12.57 2.21
N LYS A 201 7.50 12.11 0.98
CA LYS A 201 8.70 11.46 0.43
C LYS A 201 9.91 12.40 0.38
N GLU A 202 9.70 13.67 0.09
CA GLU A 202 10.74 14.71 0.06
C GLU A 202 11.15 15.18 1.47
N GLY A 203 10.48 14.70 2.53
CA GLY A 203 10.78 15.08 3.92
C GLY A 203 10.21 16.44 4.36
N LYS A 204 9.39 17.10 3.53
CA LYS A 204 8.68 18.33 3.90
C LYS A 204 7.62 18.09 4.98
N ILE A 205 7.03 16.90 4.98
CA ILE A 205 6.12 16.41 6.02
C ILE A 205 6.89 15.42 6.88
N SER A 206 6.92 15.66 8.19
CA SER A 206 7.62 14.82 9.16
C SER A 206 6.75 13.65 9.64
N LEU A 207 5.45 13.89 9.80
CA LEU A 207 4.48 12.89 10.26
C LEU A 207 3.26 12.86 9.34
N LEU A 208 2.87 11.68 8.90
CA LEU A 208 1.66 11.50 8.11
C LEU A 208 0.58 10.85 8.96
N VAL A 209 -0.49 11.59 9.24
CA VAL A 209 -1.71 11.05 9.85
C VAL A 209 -2.62 10.55 8.72
N SER A 210 -3.08 9.32 8.81
CA SER A 210 -3.88 8.74 7.75
C SER A 210 -5.00 7.87 8.30
N THR A 211 -6.11 7.80 7.57
CA THR A 211 -7.01 6.67 7.66
C THR A 211 -6.39 5.46 6.93
N THR A 212 -7.10 4.36 6.73
CA THR A 212 -6.57 3.09 6.17
C THR A 212 -5.91 3.17 4.78
N VAL A 213 -5.89 4.33 4.15
CA VAL A 213 -5.48 4.55 2.74
C VAL A 213 -3.95 4.48 2.49
N ILE A 214 -3.11 4.26 3.51
CA ILE A 214 -1.64 4.10 3.32
C ILE A 214 -1.29 2.84 2.48
N GLU A 215 -2.25 2.23 1.85
CA GLU A 215 -2.05 1.10 0.94
C GLU A 215 -1.33 1.49 -0.36
N VAL A 216 -1.16 2.77 -0.64
CA VAL A 216 -0.45 3.25 -1.83
C VAL A 216 1.05 3.03 -1.65
N GLY A 217 1.62 2.22 -2.53
CA GLY A 217 2.95 1.65 -2.50
C GLY A 217 4.14 2.63 -2.60
N VAL A 218 4.09 3.76 -1.90
CA VAL A 218 5.21 4.70 -1.83
C VAL A 218 6.18 4.21 -0.77
N ASP A 219 7.42 4.02 -1.19
CA ASP A 219 8.53 3.65 -0.31
C ASP A 219 9.14 4.92 0.28
N VAL A 220 9.11 5.02 1.62
CA VAL A 220 9.74 6.13 2.37
C VAL A 220 10.75 5.53 3.36
N PRO A 221 12.02 5.36 2.93
CA PRO A 221 13.04 4.70 3.75
C PRO A 221 13.34 5.42 5.06
N ASN A 222 13.06 6.73 5.15
CA ASN A 222 13.26 7.55 6.35
C ASN A 222 12.12 7.40 7.39
N ALA A 223 11.02 6.73 7.05
CA ALA A 223 9.94 6.47 7.98
C ALA A 223 10.29 5.29 8.90
N THR A 224 10.51 5.58 10.19
CA THR A 224 10.98 4.62 11.20
C THR A 224 9.94 4.26 12.23
N VAL A 225 8.87 5.01 12.34
CA VAL A 225 7.82 4.75 13.32
C VAL A 225 6.45 4.74 12.67
N ILE A 226 5.65 3.75 13.04
CA ILE A 226 4.22 3.71 12.74
C ILE A 226 3.44 3.44 14.02
N MET A 227 2.46 4.26 14.29
CA MET A 227 1.52 4.10 15.39
C MET A 227 0.12 3.87 14.83
N ILE A 228 -0.53 2.81 15.28
CA ILE A 228 -1.86 2.42 14.80
C ILE A 228 -2.83 2.55 15.96
N GLU A 229 -3.74 3.51 15.86
CA GLU A 229 -4.77 3.76 16.85
C GLU A 229 -5.91 2.76 16.73
N SER A 230 -6.49 2.36 17.87
CA SER A 230 -7.56 1.35 17.96
C SER A 230 -7.24 0.11 17.11
N ALA A 231 -6.06 -0.46 17.32
CA ALA A 231 -5.52 -1.56 16.52
C ALA A 231 -6.41 -2.81 16.52
N ASP A 232 -7.26 -2.97 17.53
CA ASP A 232 -8.28 -4.00 17.66
C ASP A 232 -9.37 -3.96 16.57
N ARG A 233 -9.53 -2.81 15.89
CA ARG A 233 -10.45 -2.65 14.75
C ARG A 233 -9.88 -3.11 13.41
N PHE A 234 -8.61 -3.46 13.35
CA PHE A 234 -7.94 -3.89 12.13
C PHE A 234 -7.79 -5.41 12.08
N GLY A 235 -7.99 -5.98 10.91
CA GLY A 235 -7.63 -7.38 10.68
C GLY A 235 -6.12 -7.61 10.75
N LEU A 236 -5.68 -8.81 11.15
CA LEU A 236 -4.25 -9.14 11.28
C LEU A 236 -3.46 -8.92 9.98
N SER A 237 -4.05 -9.22 8.83
CA SER A 237 -3.42 -8.98 7.53
C SER A 237 -3.20 -7.49 7.26
N GLN A 238 -4.17 -6.63 7.63
CA GLN A 238 -4.04 -5.19 7.52
C GLN A 238 -2.96 -4.64 8.44
N LEU A 239 -2.92 -5.09 9.71
CA LEU A 239 -1.86 -4.72 10.66
C LEU A 239 -0.48 -5.13 10.13
N HIS A 240 -0.38 -6.32 9.53
CA HIS A 240 0.86 -6.77 8.92
C HIS A 240 1.30 -5.88 7.74
N GLN A 241 0.39 -5.50 6.87
CA GLN A 241 0.65 -4.59 5.74
C GLN A 241 1.05 -3.19 6.23
N LEU A 242 0.34 -2.65 7.23
CA LEU A 242 0.65 -1.35 7.84
C LEU A 242 2.03 -1.37 8.52
N ARG A 243 2.35 -2.41 9.29
CA ARG A 243 3.68 -2.60 9.86
C ARG A 243 4.77 -2.59 8.79
N GLY A 244 4.51 -3.18 7.63
CA GLY A 244 5.42 -3.22 6.49
C GLY A 244 5.67 -1.85 5.81
N ARG A 245 5.00 -0.77 6.24
CA ARG A 245 5.25 0.59 5.75
C ARG A 245 6.51 1.21 6.34
N VAL A 246 6.99 0.70 7.45
CA VAL A 246 8.28 1.08 8.07
C VAL A 246 9.29 -0.06 7.95
N GLY A 247 10.55 0.19 8.32
CA GLY A 247 11.61 -0.81 8.20
C GLY A 247 12.14 -0.98 6.77
N ARG A 248 12.00 0.03 5.93
CA ARG A 248 12.47 0.03 4.54
C ARG A 248 13.83 0.70 4.35
N GLY A 249 14.32 1.36 5.38
CA GLY A 249 15.62 2.01 5.41
C GLY A 249 16.63 1.27 6.29
N LYS A 250 17.77 1.94 6.53
CA LYS A 250 18.89 1.43 7.33
C LYS A 250 18.67 1.54 8.86
N TYR A 251 17.64 2.25 9.27
CA TYR A 251 17.38 2.53 10.66
C TYR A 251 16.43 1.50 11.27
N LYS A 252 16.60 1.24 12.57
CA LYS A 252 15.64 0.44 13.34
C LYS A 252 14.27 1.09 13.28
N SER A 253 13.24 0.29 13.15
CA SER A 253 11.88 0.79 12.99
C SER A 253 10.94 0.14 14.00
N THR A 254 9.93 0.90 14.39
CA THR A 254 9.00 0.50 15.46
C THR A 254 7.56 0.62 14.97
N CYS A 255 6.77 -0.40 15.26
CA CYS A 255 5.32 -0.41 15.10
C CYS A 255 4.66 -0.41 16.47
N ILE A 256 3.81 0.56 16.75
CA ILE A 256 3.07 0.69 18.01
C ILE A 256 1.60 0.46 17.74
N LEU A 257 1.04 -0.58 18.33
CA LEU A 257 -0.38 -0.91 18.26
C LEU A 257 -1.06 -0.39 19.53
N VAL A 258 -1.94 0.58 19.40
CA VAL A 258 -2.72 1.11 20.53
C VAL A 258 -4.06 0.42 20.54
N THR A 259 -4.41 -0.21 21.65
CA THR A 259 -5.72 -0.88 21.85
C THR A 259 -6.48 -0.19 22.96
N ASP A 260 -7.80 -0.13 22.84
CA ASP A 260 -8.67 0.40 23.89
C ASP A 260 -9.11 -0.69 24.85
N ASN A 261 -9.00 -1.96 24.43
CA ASN A 261 -9.27 -3.17 25.24
C ASN A 261 -7.96 -3.75 25.75
N ALA A 262 -7.80 -3.79 27.07
CA ALA A 262 -6.70 -4.44 27.77
C ALA A 262 -7.14 -5.83 28.24
#